data_5eb6a979f88450ad4861c13cd2061f85
#
_entry.id   5eb6a979f88450ad4861c13cd2061f85
#
_cell.length_a   1.000
_cell.length_b   1.000
_cell.length_c   1.000
_cell.angle_alpha   90.00
_cell.angle_beta   90.00
_cell.angle_gamma   90.00
#
_symmetry.space_group_name_H-M   'P 1'
#
loop_
_entity.id
_entity.type
_entity.pdbx_description
1 polymer ?
#
loop_
_entity_poly.entity_id
_entity_poly.type
_entity_poly.pdbx_seq_one_letter_code
_entity_poly.pdbx_strand_id
1 'polypeptide(L)'
;KRQAVERAKRLVELGHDVVVLLDGITRLGRAYNLAAPASGRIMSGGVDSSALYPPKKIFGAARNIEDGGSLTILATALVETGSRMDEVIFEEFKGTGNWELRLRRDFAEKRIFPAIDVAASSTRREELLMAKDELAIVWKLRRVLSGLEGQQGLELVLDKLKKTSSNVEFLMQILSLIHISEPTRRRGI
;
A
#
# COMPACT_ATOMS: atom_id res chain seq x y z
N LYS A 1 -4.73 20.69 -5.77
CA LYS A 1 -4.20 19.59 -4.91
C LYS A 1 -3.26 20.12 -3.82
N ARG A 2 -2.27 20.98 -4.10
CA ARG A 2 -1.39 21.59 -3.08
C ARG A 2 -2.17 22.34 -2.01
N GLN A 3 -3.11 23.19 -2.39
CA GLN A 3 -3.93 23.98 -1.46
C GLN A 3 -4.75 23.08 -0.50
N ALA A 4 -5.26 21.95 -0.99
CA ALA A 4 -6.00 20.99 -0.14
C ALA A 4 -5.10 20.40 0.97
N VAL A 5 -3.86 20.04 0.65
CA VAL A 5 -2.91 19.52 1.64
C VAL A 5 -2.46 20.62 2.62
N GLU A 6 -2.26 21.86 2.16
CA GLU A 6 -1.94 22.97 3.06
C GLU A 6 -3.11 23.27 4.02
N ARG A 7 -4.36 23.20 3.55
CA ARG A 7 -5.53 23.30 4.43
C ARG A 7 -5.61 22.15 5.43
N ALA A 8 -5.36 20.94 4.97
CA ALA A 8 -5.33 19.75 5.84
C ALA A 8 -4.30 19.91 6.97
N LYS A 9 -3.09 20.40 6.67
CA LYS A 9 -2.07 20.68 7.69
C LYS A 9 -2.56 21.66 8.76
N ARG A 10 -3.29 22.70 8.37
CA ARG A 10 -3.87 23.65 9.35
C ARG A 10 -4.89 23.00 10.27
N LEU A 11 -5.71 22.08 9.77
CA LEU A 11 -6.64 21.33 10.59
C LEU A 11 -5.91 20.40 11.57
N VAL A 12 -4.82 19.75 11.10
CA VAL A 12 -3.99 18.90 11.95
C VAL A 12 -3.30 19.70 13.06
N GLU A 13 -2.82 20.91 12.77
CA GLU A 13 -2.28 21.85 13.77
C GLU A 13 -3.32 22.23 14.86
N LEU A 14 -4.61 22.17 14.53
CA LEU A 14 -5.73 22.35 15.47
C LEU A 14 -6.11 21.07 16.22
N GLY A 15 -5.35 19.98 16.07
CA GLY A 15 -5.59 18.73 16.76
C GLY A 15 -6.53 17.75 16.06
N HIS A 16 -6.91 18.00 14.79
CA HIS A 16 -7.81 17.10 14.05
C HIS A 16 -7.05 15.98 13.35
N ASP A 17 -7.69 14.80 13.27
CA ASP A 17 -7.27 13.72 12.39
C ASP A 17 -7.85 13.93 11.00
N VAL A 18 -6.99 14.10 10.01
CA VAL A 18 -7.39 14.49 8.64
C VAL A 18 -6.97 13.44 7.64
N VAL A 19 -7.90 13.02 6.78
CA VAL A 19 -7.63 12.13 5.65
C VAL A 19 -7.78 12.91 4.35
N VAL A 20 -6.74 12.88 3.52
CA VAL A 20 -6.73 13.47 2.17
C VAL A 20 -6.76 12.37 1.13
N LEU A 21 -7.81 12.34 0.32
CA LEU A 21 -7.91 11.46 -0.83
C LEU A 21 -7.37 12.17 -2.07
N LEU A 22 -6.31 11.60 -2.68
CA LEU A 22 -5.63 12.18 -3.83
C LEU A 22 -5.82 11.28 -5.06
N ASP A 23 -6.84 11.57 -5.86
CA ASP A 23 -7.04 10.84 -7.11
C ASP A 23 -5.98 11.20 -8.16
N GLY A 24 -5.20 10.18 -8.54
CA GLY A 24 -4.19 10.24 -9.58
C GLY A 24 -2.91 10.98 -9.18
N ILE A 25 -2.04 10.34 -8.38
CA ILE A 25 -0.69 10.86 -8.10
C ILE A 25 0.18 10.88 -9.35
N THR A 26 -0.03 9.93 -10.27
CA THR A 26 0.63 9.87 -11.58
C THR A 26 0.33 11.12 -12.40
N ARG A 27 -0.94 11.55 -12.45
CA ARG A 27 -1.34 12.81 -13.09
C ARG A 27 -0.72 14.04 -12.44
N LEU A 28 -0.57 14.01 -11.13
CA LEU A 28 0.10 15.07 -10.40
C LEU A 28 1.59 15.15 -10.79
N GLY A 29 2.28 14.03 -10.83
CA GLY A 29 3.67 13.93 -11.26
C GLY A 29 3.87 14.43 -12.69
N ARG A 30 3.02 14.01 -13.63
CA ARG A 30 3.04 14.48 -15.02
C ARG A 30 2.85 16.00 -15.12
N ALA A 31 1.89 16.56 -14.38
CA ALA A 31 1.64 18.00 -14.39
C ALA A 31 2.84 18.80 -13.86
N TYR A 32 3.50 18.32 -12.83
CA TYR A 32 4.73 18.94 -12.34
C TYR A 32 5.88 18.80 -13.33
N ASN A 33 6.03 17.65 -14.00
CA ASN A 33 7.06 17.45 -15.02
C ASN A 33 6.88 18.39 -16.21
N LEU A 34 5.62 18.65 -16.60
CA LEU A 34 5.32 19.58 -17.70
C LEU A 34 5.55 21.05 -17.31
N ALA A 35 5.30 21.39 -16.03
CA ALA A 35 5.40 22.77 -15.55
C ALA A 35 6.77 23.15 -15.01
N ALA A 36 7.63 22.18 -14.71
CA ALA A 36 8.96 22.44 -14.19
C ALA A 36 9.88 23.02 -15.28
N PRO A 37 10.71 24.02 -14.95
CA PRO A 37 11.78 24.44 -15.85
C PRO A 37 12.77 23.27 -16.03
N ALA A 38 13.28 23.10 -17.25
CA ALA A 38 14.23 22.03 -17.56
C ALA A 38 15.50 22.17 -16.72
N SER A 39 15.79 21.19 -15.87
CA SER A 39 17.03 21.16 -15.09
C SER A 39 18.23 20.65 -15.89
N GLY A 40 17.98 20.07 -17.07
CA GLY A 40 19.00 19.41 -17.91
C GLY A 40 19.33 17.99 -17.46
N ARG A 41 18.74 17.49 -16.37
CA ARG A 41 18.91 16.12 -15.87
C ARG A 41 17.62 15.32 -16.05
N ILE A 42 17.51 14.67 -17.20
CA ILE A 42 16.32 13.90 -17.56
C ILE A 42 16.55 12.44 -17.17
N MET A 43 15.63 11.89 -16.37
CA MET A 43 15.53 10.47 -16.02
C MET A 43 14.92 9.68 -17.16
N SER A 44 14.99 8.35 -17.09
CA SER A 44 14.29 7.49 -18.06
C SER A 44 12.79 7.86 -18.12
N GLY A 45 12.17 7.73 -19.29
CA GLY A 45 10.78 8.12 -19.49
C GLY A 45 10.52 9.63 -19.62
N GLY A 46 11.57 10.46 -19.78
CA GLY A 46 11.42 11.90 -19.99
C GLY A 46 10.99 12.69 -18.75
N VAL A 47 11.28 12.19 -17.56
CA VAL A 47 11.00 12.87 -16.28
C VAL A 47 12.20 13.73 -15.89
N ASP A 48 11.99 15.01 -15.68
CA ASP A 48 13.04 15.88 -15.12
C ASP A 48 13.25 15.53 -13.64
N SER A 49 14.51 15.34 -13.24
CA SER A 49 14.88 14.92 -11.88
C SER A 49 14.40 15.86 -10.79
N SER A 50 14.22 17.14 -11.07
CA SER A 50 13.76 18.17 -10.14
C SER A 50 12.23 18.25 -10.06
N ALA A 51 11.53 17.82 -11.11
CA ALA A 51 10.09 17.98 -11.26
C ALA A 51 9.27 17.22 -10.20
N LEU A 52 9.77 16.07 -9.74
CA LEU A 52 9.05 15.25 -8.78
C LEU A 52 9.30 15.65 -7.31
N TYR A 53 10.24 16.53 -7.04
CA TYR A 53 10.53 16.96 -5.68
C TYR A 53 9.33 17.66 -4.99
N PRO A 54 8.64 18.63 -5.60
CA PRO A 54 7.47 19.26 -4.97
C PRO A 54 6.31 18.30 -4.71
N PRO A 55 5.87 17.44 -5.65
CA PRO A 55 4.80 16.50 -5.38
C PRO A 55 5.20 15.40 -4.37
N LYS A 56 6.46 14.97 -4.33
CA LYS A 56 6.97 14.07 -3.27
C LYS A 56 6.90 14.72 -1.89
N LYS A 57 7.24 16.01 -1.79
CA LYS A 57 7.12 16.77 -0.54
C LYS A 57 5.66 16.93 -0.09
N ILE A 58 4.71 17.07 -1.04
CA ILE A 58 3.28 17.09 -0.75
C ILE A 58 2.83 15.74 -0.18
N PHE A 59 3.18 14.64 -0.84
CA PHE A 59 2.83 13.30 -0.41
C PHE A 59 3.52 12.90 0.90
N GLY A 60 4.79 13.24 1.07
CA GLY A 60 5.55 13.01 2.29
C GLY A 60 5.18 13.91 3.48
N ALA A 61 4.13 14.74 3.34
CA ALA A 61 3.62 15.54 4.45
C ALA A 61 2.78 14.72 5.45
N ALA A 62 2.34 13.51 5.06
CA ALA A 62 1.59 12.60 5.93
C ALA A 62 2.39 12.23 7.18
N ARG A 63 1.81 12.40 8.36
CA ARG A 63 2.43 12.12 9.66
C ARG A 63 1.43 12.17 10.80
N ASN A 64 1.78 11.54 11.91
CA ASN A 64 1.19 11.83 13.21
C ASN A 64 2.00 12.94 13.89
N ILE A 65 1.33 13.85 14.56
CA ILE A 65 1.95 14.88 15.40
C ILE A 65 1.87 14.40 16.84
N GLU A 66 2.99 14.42 17.54
CA GLU A 66 3.04 14.10 18.96
C GLU A 66 2.18 15.11 19.73
N ASP A 67 1.30 14.62 20.59
CA ASP A 67 0.30 15.42 21.31
C ASP A 67 -0.64 16.30 20.41
N GLY A 68 -0.80 15.92 19.14
CA GLY A 68 -1.60 16.65 18.17
C GLY A 68 -2.46 15.75 17.30
N GLY A 69 -2.92 16.28 16.16
CA GLY A 69 -3.68 15.53 15.16
C GLY A 69 -2.81 14.71 14.21
N SER A 70 -3.44 14.07 13.26
CA SER A 70 -2.75 13.26 12.24
C SER A 70 -3.15 13.66 10.82
N LEU A 71 -2.22 13.49 9.87
CA LEU A 71 -2.46 13.63 8.44
C LEU A 71 -2.21 12.31 7.74
N THR A 72 -3.27 11.73 7.22
CA THR A 72 -3.22 10.56 6.35
C THR A 72 -3.44 11.00 4.90
N ILE A 73 -2.59 10.59 3.97
CA ILE A 73 -2.76 10.84 2.54
C ILE A 73 -2.88 9.49 1.82
N LEU A 74 -4.05 9.25 1.24
CA LEU A 74 -4.33 8.10 0.41
C LEU A 74 -4.35 8.54 -1.06
N ALA A 75 -3.39 8.05 -1.84
CA ALA A 75 -3.24 8.42 -3.25
C ALA A 75 -3.42 7.21 -4.17
N THR A 76 -4.18 7.37 -5.25
CA THR A 76 -4.23 6.38 -6.32
C THR A 76 -3.10 6.60 -7.31
N ALA A 77 -2.50 5.53 -7.81
CA ALA A 77 -1.50 5.55 -8.87
C ALA A 77 -1.92 4.63 -10.01
N LEU A 78 -1.73 5.08 -11.24
CA LEU A 78 -1.89 4.23 -12.41
C LEU A 78 -0.55 3.56 -12.71
N VAL A 79 -0.57 2.23 -12.75
CA VAL A 79 0.55 1.36 -13.12
C VAL A 79 0.11 0.57 -14.35
N GLU A 80 1.01 0.00 -15.10
CA GLU A 80 0.68 -0.79 -16.30
C GLU A 80 -0.03 0.01 -17.41
N THR A 81 0.32 1.27 -17.56
CA THR A 81 -0.22 2.13 -18.64
C THR A 81 0.55 1.98 -19.96
N GLY A 82 1.65 1.21 -19.96
CA GLY A 82 2.59 1.13 -21.08
C GLY A 82 3.47 2.39 -21.24
N SER A 83 3.35 3.35 -20.31
CA SER A 83 4.13 4.59 -20.31
C SER A 83 5.33 4.48 -19.38
N ARG A 84 6.53 4.57 -19.94
CA ARG A 84 7.78 4.60 -19.14
C ARG A 84 7.83 5.76 -18.14
N MET A 85 7.22 6.89 -18.47
CA MET A 85 7.09 8.02 -17.57
C MET A 85 6.27 7.66 -16.32
N ASP A 86 5.16 6.93 -16.47
CA ASP A 86 4.30 6.54 -15.35
C ASP A 86 4.99 5.55 -14.44
N GLU A 87 5.77 4.62 -14.98
CA GLU A 87 6.59 3.70 -14.21
C GLU A 87 7.60 4.45 -13.34
N VAL A 88 8.32 5.40 -13.93
CA VAL A 88 9.30 6.21 -13.19
C VAL A 88 8.62 7.03 -12.10
N ILE A 89 7.51 7.69 -12.41
CA ILE A 89 6.74 8.46 -11.42
C ILE A 89 6.29 7.55 -10.28
N PHE A 90 5.76 6.36 -10.59
CA PHE A 90 5.31 5.40 -9.58
C PHE A 90 6.46 4.97 -8.65
N GLU A 91 7.60 4.55 -9.21
CA GLU A 91 8.75 4.11 -8.41
C GLU A 91 9.29 5.23 -7.52
N GLU A 92 9.31 6.47 -8.01
CA GLU A 92 9.71 7.64 -7.23
C GLU A 92 8.77 7.92 -6.03
N PHE A 93 7.47 7.72 -6.20
CA PHE A 93 6.51 7.88 -5.10
C PHE A 93 6.46 6.68 -4.15
N LYS A 94 6.72 5.47 -4.65
CA LYS A 94 6.82 4.25 -3.84
C LYS A 94 7.86 4.40 -2.73
N GLY A 95 8.97 5.10 -3.00
CA GLY A 95 9.97 5.44 -2.00
C GLY A 95 9.45 6.31 -0.85
N THR A 96 8.40 7.09 -1.08
CA THR A 96 7.83 8.05 -0.11
C THR A 96 6.66 7.45 0.68
N GLY A 97 5.86 6.56 0.06
CA GLY A 97 4.72 5.91 0.71
C GLY A 97 5.14 4.85 1.72
N ASN A 98 4.30 4.61 2.73
CA ASN A 98 4.49 3.58 3.75
C ASN A 98 3.54 2.39 3.60
N TRP A 99 2.59 2.45 2.71
CA TRP A 99 1.63 1.39 2.41
C TRP A 99 1.33 1.35 0.91
N GLU A 100 1.22 0.15 0.35
CA GLU A 100 0.92 -0.09 -1.05
C GLU A 100 -0.13 -1.19 -1.16
N LEU A 101 -1.31 -0.84 -1.69
CA LEU A 101 -2.36 -1.77 -2.06
C LEU A 101 -2.37 -1.93 -3.57
N ARG A 102 -2.09 -3.14 -4.05
CA ARG A 102 -2.13 -3.47 -5.47
C ARG A 102 -3.45 -4.12 -5.83
N LEU A 103 -4.02 -3.65 -6.94
CA LEU A 103 -5.21 -4.24 -7.55
C LEU A 103 -4.82 -4.99 -8.82
N ARG A 104 -5.52 -6.06 -9.13
CA ARG A 104 -5.33 -6.89 -10.32
C ARG A 104 -6.51 -6.76 -11.27
N ARG A 105 -6.21 -6.42 -12.53
CA ARG A 105 -7.23 -6.27 -13.57
C ARG A 105 -7.88 -7.61 -13.91
N ASP A 106 -7.10 -8.68 -14.02
CA ASP A 106 -7.60 -10.02 -14.33
C ASP A 106 -8.61 -10.55 -13.29
N PHE A 107 -8.45 -10.19 -12.01
CA PHE A 107 -9.45 -10.51 -10.97
C PHE A 107 -10.74 -9.72 -11.17
N ALA A 108 -10.64 -8.43 -11.48
CA ALA A 108 -11.80 -7.59 -11.76
C ALA A 108 -12.56 -8.07 -13.03
N GLU A 109 -11.86 -8.48 -14.07
CA GLU A 109 -12.45 -9.07 -15.29
C GLU A 109 -13.22 -10.36 -15.00
N LYS A 110 -12.71 -11.19 -14.08
CA LYS A 110 -13.37 -12.40 -13.57
C LYS A 110 -14.45 -12.12 -12.50
N ARG A 111 -14.73 -10.84 -12.19
CA ARG A 111 -15.71 -10.42 -11.17
C ARG A 111 -15.35 -10.89 -9.75
N ILE A 112 -14.06 -11.07 -9.46
CA ILE A 112 -13.57 -11.37 -8.11
C ILE A 112 -13.28 -10.04 -7.43
N PHE A 113 -14.06 -9.72 -6.39
CA PHE A 113 -13.95 -8.46 -5.65
C PHE A 113 -13.86 -8.71 -4.14
N PRO A 114 -13.04 -7.88 -3.44
CA PRO A 114 -12.13 -6.85 -3.95
C PRO A 114 -10.99 -7.46 -4.76
N ALA A 115 -10.63 -6.84 -5.89
CA ALA A 115 -9.62 -7.37 -6.82
C ALA A 115 -8.19 -7.10 -6.33
N ILE A 116 -7.88 -7.49 -5.11
CA ILE A 116 -6.61 -7.18 -4.41
C ILE A 116 -5.59 -8.28 -4.68
N ASP A 117 -4.38 -7.89 -5.04
CA ASP A 117 -3.22 -8.77 -5.00
C ASP A 117 -2.68 -8.83 -3.57
N VAL A 118 -3.05 -9.88 -2.84
CA VAL A 118 -2.65 -10.04 -1.42
C VAL A 118 -1.16 -10.31 -1.24
N ALA A 119 -0.49 -10.85 -2.26
CA ALA A 119 0.94 -11.15 -2.22
C ALA A 119 1.79 -9.89 -2.51
N ALA A 120 1.35 -9.07 -3.48
CA ALA A 120 2.07 -7.87 -3.90
C ALA A 120 1.75 -6.64 -3.05
N SER A 121 0.67 -6.67 -2.26
CA SER A 121 0.31 -5.59 -1.32
C SER A 121 1.13 -5.68 -0.04
N SER A 122 1.59 -4.53 0.46
CA SER A 122 2.45 -4.50 1.64
C SER A 122 2.34 -3.18 2.41
N THR A 123 2.75 -3.23 3.69
CA THR A 123 2.96 -2.04 4.51
C THR A 123 4.37 -2.06 5.09
N ARG A 124 4.94 -0.90 5.33
CA ARG A 124 6.23 -0.77 6.01
C ARG A 124 6.02 -0.75 7.52
N ARG A 125 7.03 -1.19 8.26
CA ARG A 125 7.04 -1.12 9.73
C ARG A 125 5.81 -1.79 10.36
N GLU A 126 5.48 -3.01 9.92
CA GLU A 126 4.34 -3.79 10.43
C GLU A 126 4.39 -3.99 11.95
N GLU A 127 5.58 -4.04 12.50
CA GLU A 127 5.84 -4.15 13.94
C GLU A 127 5.29 -2.98 14.76
N LEU A 128 4.97 -1.85 14.12
CA LEU A 128 4.31 -0.71 14.77
C LEU A 128 2.79 -0.82 14.76
N LEU A 129 2.24 -1.74 13.96
CA LEU A 129 0.80 -1.87 13.73
C LEU A 129 0.19 -3.10 14.41
N MET A 130 1.01 -4.10 14.74
CA MET A 130 0.57 -5.40 15.24
C MET A 130 1.37 -5.82 16.47
N ALA A 131 0.71 -6.53 17.38
CA ALA A 131 1.41 -7.21 18.47
C ALA A 131 2.34 -8.31 17.91
N LYS A 132 3.37 -8.69 18.67
CA LYS A 132 4.37 -9.68 18.20
C LYS A 132 3.75 -11.02 17.79
N ASP A 133 2.76 -11.48 18.52
CA ASP A 133 2.08 -12.75 18.25
C ASP A 133 1.22 -12.66 16.97
N GLU A 134 0.50 -11.56 16.78
CA GLU A 134 -0.26 -11.28 15.57
C GLU A 134 0.64 -11.21 14.33
N LEU A 135 1.76 -10.51 14.45
CA LEU A 135 2.74 -10.37 13.39
C LEU A 135 3.33 -11.73 12.99
N ALA A 136 3.62 -12.60 13.96
CA ALA A 136 4.09 -13.96 13.69
C ALA A 136 3.07 -14.79 12.89
N ILE A 137 1.78 -14.66 13.20
CA ILE A 137 0.70 -15.33 12.46
C ILE A 137 0.58 -14.77 11.04
N VAL A 138 0.62 -13.44 10.89
CA VAL A 138 0.56 -12.78 9.57
C VAL A 138 1.74 -13.19 8.68
N TRP A 139 2.95 -13.32 9.22
CA TRP A 139 4.10 -13.79 8.45
C TRP A 139 3.96 -15.25 8.01
N LYS A 140 3.39 -16.11 8.85
CA LYS A 140 3.07 -17.48 8.45
C LYS A 140 2.01 -17.50 7.35
N LEU A 141 0.94 -16.71 7.49
CA LEU A 141 -0.09 -16.57 6.46
C LEU A 141 0.51 -16.12 5.12
N ARG A 142 1.36 -15.09 5.11
CA ARG A 142 2.02 -14.63 3.88
C ARG A 142 2.87 -15.72 3.23
N ARG A 143 3.54 -16.54 4.03
CA ARG A 143 4.32 -17.68 3.51
C ARG A 143 3.41 -18.71 2.82
N VAL A 144 2.24 -18.98 3.39
CA VAL A 144 1.25 -19.87 2.75
C VAL A 144 0.72 -19.23 1.46
N LEU A 145 0.33 -17.96 1.50
CA LEU A 145 -0.18 -17.23 0.34
C LEU A 145 0.82 -17.13 -0.80
N SER A 146 2.12 -16.98 -0.51
CA SER A 146 3.16 -16.93 -1.54
C SER A 146 3.39 -18.27 -2.27
N GLY A 147 2.94 -19.38 -1.70
CA GLY A 147 2.94 -20.70 -2.34
C GLY A 147 1.69 -21.01 -3.16
N LEU A 148 0.68 -20.16 -3.14
CA LEU A 148 -0.57 -20.32 -3.88
C LEU A 148 -0.59 -19.43 -5.13
N GLU A 149 -1.36 -19.84 -6.14
CA GLU A 149 -1.69 -18.92 -7.23
C GLU A 149 -2.47 -17.72 -6.68
N GLY A 150 -2.20 -16.52 -7.23
CA GLY A 150 -2.73 -15.27 -6.67
C GLY A 150 -4.24 -15.24 -6.46
N GLN A 151 -5.02 -15.85 -7.36
CA GLN A 151 -6.48 -15.98 -7.22
C GLN A 151 -6.86 -16.87 -6.05
N GLN A 152 -6.25 -18.05 -5.92
CA GLN A 152 -6.51 -18.97 -4.82
C GLN A 152 -6.16 -18.36 -3.46
N GLY A 153 -5.07 -17.59 -3.40
CA GLY A 153 -4.66 -16.86 -2.21
C GLY A 153 -5.71 -15.84 -1.78
N LEU A 154 -6.25 -15.06 -2.73
CA LEU A 154 -7.30 -14.09 -2.44
C LEU A 154 -8.61 -14.77 -2.00
N GLU A 155 -9.04 -15.81 -2.71
CA GLU A 155 -10.26 -16.56 -2.37
C GLU A 155 -10.19 -17.18 -0.98
N LEU A 156 -9.03 -17.75 -0.61
CA LEU A 156 -8.79 -18.28 0.74
C LEU A 156 -8.96 -17.20 1.81
N VAL A 157 -8.35 -16.05 1.62
CA VAL A 157 -8.45 -14.92 2.57
C VAL A 157 -9.89 -14.43 2.68
N LEU A 158 -10.59 -14.25 1.55
CA LEU A 158 -11.97 -13.79 1.53
C LEU A 158 -12.93 -14.79 2.19
N ASP A 159 -12.77 -16.09 1.94
CA ASP A 159 -13.58 -17.12 2.57
C ASP A 159 -13.44 -17.08 4.10
N LYS A 160 -12.21 -16.93 4.58
CA LYS A 160 -11.96 -16.85 6.03
C LYS A 160 -12.47 -15.55 6.64
N LEU A 161 -12.25 -14.41 5.99
CA LEU A 161 -12.75 -13.12 6.47
C LEU A 161 -14.27 -13.08 6.55
N LYS A 162 -14.98 -13.69 5.59
CA LYS A 162 -16.45 -13.76 5.61
C LYS A 162 -17.02 -14.62 6.75
N LYS A 163 -16.23 -15.54 7.28
CA LYS A 163 -16.63 -16.48 8.35
C LYS A 163 -16.24 -15.99 9.74
N THR A 164 -15.62 -14.83 9.84
CA THR A 164 -15.14 -14.27 11.09
C THR A 164 -15.72 -12.88 11.34
N SER A 165 -15.94 -12.55 12.60
CA SER A 165 -16.52 -11.26 13.03
C SER A 165 -15.47 -10.21 13.38
N SER A 166 -14.21 -10.62 13.55
CA SER A 166 -13.11 -9.76 13.95
C SER A 166 -11.78 -10.24 13.40
N ASN A 167 -10.79 -9.34 13.34
CA ASN A 167 -9.41 -9.68 12.95
C ASN A 167 -8.79 -10.72 13.91
N VAL A 168 -9.09 -10.65 15.19
CA VAL A 168 -8.59 -11.61 16.18
C VAL A 168 -9.08 -13.02 15.87
N GLU A 169 -10.38 -13.16 15.62
CA GLU A 169 -10.98 -14.45 15.23
C GLU A 169 -10.41 -14.99 13.92
N PHE A 170 -10.20 -14.10 12.93
CA PHE A 170 -9.56 -14.46 11.67
C PHE A 170 -8.14 -15.00 11.89
N LEU A 171 -7.31 -14.31 12.67
CA LEU A 171 -5.95 -14.74 12.96
C LEU A 171 -5.90 -16.08 13.71
N MET A 172 -6.83 -16.32 14.64
CA MET A 172 -6.96 -17.61 15.35
C MET A 172 -7.31 -18.75 14.39
N GLN A 173 -8.24 -18.53 13.47
CA GLN A 173 -8.58 -19.53 12.45
C GLN A 173 -7.41 -19.82 11.50
N ILE A 174 -6.66 -18.80 11.11
CA ILE A 174 -5.45 -18.98 10.30
C ILE A 174 -4.41 -19.80 11.05
N LEU A 175 -4.20 -19.53 12.32
CA LEU A 175 -3.26 -20.28 13.15
C LEU A 175 -3.60 -21.77 13.21
N SER A 176 -4.87 -22.11 13.39
CA SER A 176 -5.33 -23.50 13.42
C SER A 176 -5.12 -24.22 12.08
N LEU A 177 -5.36 -23.54 10.95
CA LEU A 177 -5.11 -24.07 9.61
C LEU A 177 -3.63 -24.38 9.34
N ILE A 178 -2.74 -23.49 9.77
CA ILE A 178 -1.31 -23.65 9.59
C ILE A 178 -0.78 -24.84 10.39
N HIS A 179 -1.27 -25.04 11.62
CA HIS A 179 -0.89 -26.20 12.44
C HIS A 179 -1.36 -27.54 11.85
N ILE A 180 -2.48 -27.57 11.13
CA ILE A 180 -2.95 -28.78 10.44
C ILE A 180 -2.13 -29.08 9.19
N SER A 181 -1.58 -28.06 8.52
CA SER A 181 -0.81 -28.20 7.29
C SER A 181 0.71 -28.40 7.50
N GLU A 182 1.25 -28.20 8.71
CA GLU A 182 2.61 -28.61 9.04
C GLU A 182 2.64 -30.12 9.28
N PRO A 183 3.28 -30.93 8.38
CA PRO A 183 3.46 -32.33 8.67
C PRO A 183 4.31 -32.44 9.93
N THR A 184 3.79 -33.14 10.93
CA THR A 184 4.53 -33.52 12.15
C THR A 184 5.85 -34.11 11.72
N ARG A 185 6.92 -33.36 11.85
CA ARG A 185 8.28 -33.87 11.71
C ARG A 185 8.46 -34.86 12.85
N ARG A 186 8.11 -36.14 12.61
CA ARG A 186 8.48 -37.25 13.52
C ARG A 186 9.98 -37.14 13.70
N ARG A 187 10.42 -36.79 14.90
CA ARG A 187 11.77 -37.07 15.38
C ARG A 187 11.88 -38.59 15.40
N GLY A 188 12.49 -39.16 14.37
CA GLY A 188 13.00 -40.52 14.44
C GLY A 188 14.13 -40.54 15.45
N ILE A 189 13.99 -41.40 16.40
CA ILE A 189 15.03 -41.86 17.33
C ILE A 189 16.11 -42.54 16.53
#